data_f827503ed414569e9f3342867b1fda66
#
_entry.id   f827503ed414569e9f3342867b1fda66
#
_cell.length_a   1.000
_cell.length_b   1.000
_cell.length_c   1.000
_cell.angle_alpha   90.00
_cell.angle_beta   90.00
_cell.angle_gamma   90.00
#
_symmetry.space_group_name_H-M   'P 1'
#
loop_
_entity.id
_entity.type
_entity.pdbx_description
1 polymer ?
#
loop_
_entity_poly.entity_id
_entity_poly.type
_entity_poly.pdbx_seq_one_letter_code
_entity_poly.pdbx_strand_id
1 'polypeptide(L)'
;SFREKVFSEEERSYCESTANPEVHYATRFAAKEAVLKALGTGFSRGIANHDVEVRRNAKGRPFVVLHGRAKEVADEQGVRELPLSLSYTHTDAVACALAITEESVRAQEERVNPMEELAKQFKEARSLLDEMDAPKKASEDPAN
;
A
#
# COMPACT_ATOMS: atom_id res chain seq x y z
N SER A 1 5.91 31.31 -9.44
CA SER A 1 7.12 30.55 -9.07
C SER A 1 6.84 29.05 -9.11
N PHE A 2 7.86 28.24 -9.10
CA PHE A 2 7.74 26.78 -9.03
C PHE A 2 6.96 26.34 -7.79
N ARG A 3 7.26 26.93 -6.66
CA ARG A 3 6.59 26.61 -5.38
C ARG A 3 5.09 26.87 -5.43
N GLU A 4 4.68 27.97 -6.02
CA GLU A 4 3.26 28.31 -6.17
C GLU A 4 2.52 27.38 -7.15
N LYS A 5 3.21 26.90 -8.16
CA LYS A 5 2.63 25.96 -9.15
C LYS A 5 2.47 24.54 -8.64
N VAL A 6 3.34 24.13 -7.73
CA VAL A 6 3.42 22.73 -7.26
C VAL A 6 2.75 22.52 -5.91
N PHE A 7 2.86 23.50 -5.01
CA PHE A 7 2.41 23.36 -3.64
C PHE A 7 1.23 24.26 -3.31
N SER A 8 0.28 23.74 -2.54
CA SER A 8 -0.82 24.53 -2.04
C SER A 8 -0.35 25.62 -1.07
N GLU A 9 -1.20 26.57 -0.79
CA GLU A 9 -0.89 27.62 0.19
C GLU A 9 -0.61 27.03 1.57
N GLU A 10 -1.37 26.04 2.00
CA GLU A 10 -1.14 25.34 3.27
C GLU A 10 0.19 24.62 3.30
N GLU A 11 0.55 23.92 2.23
CA GLU A 11 1.84 23.25 2.12
C GLU A 11 2.99 24.26 2.19
N ARG A 12 2.89 25.36 1.47
CA ARG A 12 3.89 26.43 1.48
C ARG A 12 4.01 27.06 2.87
N SER A 13 2.90 27.40 3.49
CA SER A 13 2.86 27.99 4.82
C SER A 13 3.54 27.07 5.84
N TYR A 14 3.26 25.78 5.78
CA TYR A 14 3.93 24.81 6.66
C TYR A 14 5.45 24.77 6.41
N CYS A 15 5.88 24.62 5.17
CA CYS A 15 7.30 24.52 4.84
C CYS A 15 8.07 25.78 5.27
N GLU A 16 7.52 26.96 5.00
CA GLU A 16 8.15 28.24 5.36
C GLU A 16 8.19 28.47 6.87
N SER A 17 7.35 27.82 7.65
CA SER A 17 7.35 27.89 9.11
C SER A 17 8.44 27.03 9.77
N THR A 18 9.09 26.16 9.01
CA THR A 18 10.12 25.26 9.53
C THR A 18 11.51 25.86 9.47
N ALA A 19 12.44 25.31 10.24
CA ALA A 19 13.84 25.76 10.25
C ALA A 19 14.57 25.47 8.91
N ASN A 20 14.13 24.47 8.16
CA ASN A 20 14.71 24.10 6.88
C ASN A 20 13.61 23.88 5.84
N PRO A 21 13.08 24.97 5.24
CA PRO A 21 11.97 24.87 4.29
C PRO A 21 12.26 23.97 3.10
N GLU A 22 13.46 23.97 2.58
CA GLU A 22 13.83 23.23 1.37
C GLU A 22 13.67 21.72 1.53
N VAL A 23 14.06 21.16 2.67
CA VAL A 23 13.88 19.75 2.99
C VAL A 23 12.39 19.37 3.03
N HIS A 24 11.57 20.25 3.60
CA HIS A 24 10.13 20.01 3.69
C HIS A 24 9.42 20.13 2.34
N TYR A 25 9.87 21.04 1.48
CA TYR A 25 9.41 21.10 0.11
C TYR A 25 9.80 19.84 -0.68
N ALA A 26 11.04 19.41 -0.56
CA ALA A 26 11.52 18.19 -1.20
C ALA A 26 10.75 16.96 -0.75
N THR A 27 10.49 16.86 0.55
CA THR A 27 9.72 15.76 1.14
C THR A 27 8.28 15.71 0.60
N ARG A 28 7.64 16.87 0.48
CA ARG A 28 6.30 16.97 -0.08
C ARG A 28 6.26 16.67 -1.57
N PHE A 29 7.25 17.12 -2.29
CA PHE A 29 7.36 16.78 -3.71
C PHE A 29 7.52 15.27 -3.92
N ALA A 30 8.40 14.64 -3.14
CA ALA A 30 8.55 13.18 -3.16
C ALA A 30 7.23 12.47 -2.82
N ALA A 31 6.46 12.99 -1.88
CA ALA A 31 5.15 12.45 -1.52
C ALA A 31 4.16 12.53 -2.69
N LYS A 32 4.09 13.66 -3.38
CA LYS A 32 3.23 13.83 -4.56
C LYS A 32 3.58 12.82 -5.65
N GLU A 33 4.86 12.66 -5.95
CA GLU A 33 5.32 11.66 -6.91
C GLU A 33 4.99 10.23 -6.46
N ALA A 34 5.21 9.89 -5.20
CA ALA A 34 4.92 8.56 -4.68
C ALA A 34 3.43 8.21 -4.79
N VAL A 35 2.55 9.17 -4.46
CA VAL A 35 1.09 9.00 -4.58
C VAL A 35 0.70 8.77 -6.03
N LEU A 36 1.20 9.58 -6.96
CA LEU A 36 0.85 9.45 -8.38
C LEU A 36 1.40 8.16 -9.00
N LYS A 37 2.54 7.68 -8.54
CA LYS A 37 3.06 6.36 -8.93
C LYS A 37 2.21 5.23 -8.37
N ALA A 38 1.74 5.36 -7.13
CA ALA A 38 0.82 4.38 -6.54
C ALA A 38 -0.51 4.32 -7.30
N LEU A 39 -1.00 5.44 -7.82
CA LEU A 39 -2.16 5.50 -8.71
C LEU A 39 -1.85 5.06 -10.15
N GLY A 40 -0.59 4.91 -10.50
CA GLY A 40 -0.16 4.49 -11.84
C GLY A 40 -0.28 5.56 -12.91
N THR A 41 -0.41 6.82 -12.54
CA THR A 41 -0.64 7.91 -13.49
C THR A 41 0.59 8.78 -13.73
N GLY A 42 1.48 8.93 -12.73
CA GLY A 42 2.46 10.01 -12.75
C GLY A 42 1.74 11.35 -12.88
N PHE A 43 2.42 12.35 -13.42
CA PHE A 43 1.85 13.68 -13.70
C PHE A 43 1.20 13.73 -15.09
N SER A 44 0.50 12.68 -15.48
CA SER A 44 -0.20 12.58 -16.75
C SER A 44 -1.72 12.54 -16.55
N ARG A 45 -2.48 12.34 -17.63
CA ARG A 45 -3.95 12.21 -17.60
C ARG A 45 -4.69 13.45 -17.08
N GLY A 46 -4.11 14.64 -17.26
CA GLY A 46 -4.74 15.88 -16.81
C GLY A 46 -4.62 16.16 -15.32
N ILE A 47 -3.73 15.45 -14.62
CA ILE A 47 -3.49 15.67 -13.20
C ILE A 47 -2.57 16.86 -13.01
N ALA A 48 -3.02 17.81 -12.18
CA ALA A 48 -2.23 18.96 -11.76
C ALA A 48 -1.46 18.67 -10.47
N ASN A 49 -0.36 19.37 -10.27
CA ASN A 49 0.44 19.22 -9.05
C ASN A 49 -0.36 19.49 -7.77
N HIS A 50 -1.31 20.41 -7.83
CA HIS A 50 -2.19 20.77 -6.71
C HIS A 50 -3.26 19.71 -6.39
N ASP A 51 -3.47 18.76 -7.30
CA ASP A 51 -4.46 17.71 -7.08
C ASP A 51 -4.06 16.73 -5.98
N VAL A 52 -2.77 16.67 -5.68
CA VAL A 52 -2.24 15.87 -4.57
C VAL A 52 -1.70 16.82 -3.51
N GLU A 53 -2.38 16.92 -2.39
CA GLU A 53 -1.99 17.78 -1.28
C GLU A 53 -1.59 16.96 -0.07
N VAL A 54 -0.47 17.32 0.54
CA VAL A 54 0.02 16.66 1.76
C VAL A 54 -0.27 17.56 2.96
N ARG A 55 -1.03 17.04 3.89
CA ARG A 55 -1.37 17.69 5.16
C ARG A 55 -0.85 16.89 6.34
N ARG A 56 -0.90 17.49 7.51
CA ARG A 56 -0.59 16.82 8.78
C ARG A 56 -1.81 16.88 9.69
N ASN A 57 -2.08 15.77 10.38
CA ASN A 57 -3.13 15.74 11.39
C ASN A 57 -2.63 16.37 12.71
N ALA A 58 -3.50 16.43 13.71
CA ALA A 58 -3.19 17.01 15.02
C ALA A 58 -2.02 16.30 15.73
N LYS A 59 -1.74 15.04 15.39
CA LYS A 59 -0.63 14.25 15.93
C LYS A 59 0.67 14.38 15.11
N GLY A 60 0.67 15.23 14.08
CA GLY A 60 1.80 15.43 13.20
C GLY A 60 1.99 14.37 12.12
N ARG A 61 1.07 13.43 11.95
CA ARG A 61 1.14 12.40 10.91
C ARG A 61 0.75 12.97 9.57
N PRO A 62 1.55 12.70 8.52
CA PRO A 62 1.19 13.13 7.18
C PRO A 62 0.02 12.31 6.63
N PHE A 63 -0.84 12.96 5.87
CA PHE A 63 -1.89 12.31 5.11
C PHE A 63 -2.12 13.04 3.79
N VAL A 64 -2.75 12.36 2.84
CA VAL A 64 -2.99 12.86 1.49
C VAL A 64 -4.42 13.29 1.35
N VAL A 65 -4.63 14.46 0.74
CA VAL A 65 -5.93 14.91 0.27
C VAL A 65 -5.86 15.01 -1.24
N LEU A 66 -6.74 14.31 -1.93
CA LEU A 66 -6.84 14.34 -3.38
C LEU A 66 -7.91 15.32 -3.83
N HIS A 67 -7.60 16.05 -4.89
CA HIS A 67 -8.50 17.02 -5.52
C HIS A 67 -8.57 16.73 -7.02
N GLY A 68 -9.55 17.31 -7.69
CA GLY A 68 -9.64 17.35 -9.14
C GLY A 68 -9.49 15.99 -9.81
N ARG A 69 -8.68 15.94 -10.83
CA ARG A 69 -8.48 14.72 -11.64
C ARG A 69 -7.82 13.58 -10.86
N ALA A 70 -6.94 13.87 -9.93
CA ALA A 70 -6.33 12.84 -9.09
C ALA A 70 -7.37 12.11 -8.24
N LYS A 71 -8.34 12.86 -7.70
CA LYS A 71 -9.46 12.27 -6.96
C LYS A 71 -10.34 11.39 -7.84
N GLU A 72 -10.66 11.88 -9.03
CA GLU A 72 -11.45 11.11 -10.01
C GLU A 72 -10.78 9.78 -10.37
N VAL A 73 -9.48 9.80 -10.63
CA VAL A 73 -8.71 8.59 -10.93
C VAL A 73 -8.71 7.62 -9.76
N ALA A 74 -8.51 8.10 -8.54
CA ALA A 74 -8.55 7.26 -7.36
C ALA A 74 -9.94 6.61 -7.17
N ASP A 75 -11.00 7.35 -7.39
CA ASP A 75 -12.37 6.84 -7.32
C ASP A 75 -12.64 5.80 -8.41
N GLU A 76 -12.20 6.05 -9.64
CA GLU A 76 -12.30 5.08 -10.76
C GLU A 76 -11.57 3.76 -10.46
N GLN A 77 -10.44 3.84 -9.77
CA GLN A 77 -9.65 2.66 -9.38
C GLN A 77 -10.16 1.96 -8.11
N GLY A 78 -11.15 2.53 -7.44
CA GLY A 78 -11.68 1.99 -6.20
C GLY A 78 -10.71 2.12 -5.01
N VAL A 79 -9.90 3.18 -4.99
CA VAL A 79 -8.97 3.44 -3.88
C VAL A 79 -9.74 3.81 -2.62
N ARG A 80 -9.53 3.05 -1.55
CA ARG A 80 -10.13 3.28 -0.24
C ARG A 80 -9.25 4.11 0.67
N GLU A 81 -7.95 3.86 0.63
CA GLU A 81 -6.96 4.49 1.50
C GLU A 81 -5.67 4.73 0.72
N LEU A 82 -4.96 5.80 1.08
CA LEU A 82 -3.63 6.13 0.56
C LEU A 82 -2.67 6.41 1.73
N PRO A 83 -2.27 5.36 2.46
CA PRO A 83 -1.26 5.53 3.52
C PRO A 83 0.01 6.14 2.97
N LEU A 84 0.55 7.12 3.70
CA LEU A 84 1.73 7.88 3.33
C LEU A 84 2.74 7.85 4.46
N SER A 85 4.00 7.58 4.14
CA SER A 85 5.12 7.66 5.06
C SER A 85 6.20 8.56 4.47
N LEU A 86 6.73 9.46 5.28
CA LEU A 86 7.75 10.43 4.89
C LEU A 86 8.97 10.28 5.80
N SER A 87 10.14 10.40 5.20
CA SER A 87 11.41 10.46 5.92
C SER A 87 12.36 11.41 5.22
N TYR A 88 13.20 12.07 5.98
CA TYR A 88 14.19 13.00 5.41
C TYR A 88 15.45 13.10 6.29
N THR A 89 16.54 13.47 5.64
CA THR A 89 17.80 13.86 6.26
C THR A 89 18.12 15.29 5.82
N HIS A 90 19.32 15.77 6.11
CA HIS A 90 19.76 17.08 5.61
C HIS A 90 19.88 17.14 4.07
N THR A 91 20.08 15.99 3.43
CA THR A 91 20.38 15.88 1.99
C THR A 91 19.34 15.11 1.20
N ASP A 92 18.51 14.30 1.85
CA ASP A 92 17.61 13.36 1.18
C ASP A 92 16.20 13.41 1.74
N ALA A 93 15.23 13.24 0.84
CA ALA A 93 13.83 13.10 1.20
C ALA A 93 13.27 11.83 0.53
N VAL A 94 12.56 11.03 1.29
CA VAL A 94 11.94 9.79 0.82
C VAL A 94 10.48 9.78 1.19
N ALA A 95 9.65 9.36 0.27
CA ALA A 95 8.22 9.15 0.50
C ALA A 95 7.82 7.76 0.02
N CYS A 96 6.94 7.14 0.77
CA CYS A 96 6.30 5.88 0.40
C CYS A 96 4.79 6.06 0.47
N ALA A 97 4.10 5.67 -0.59
CA ALA A 97 2.64 5.71 -0.65
C ALA A 97 2.11 4.35 -1.12
N LEU A 98 0.99 3.94 -0.54
CA LEU A 98 0.29 2.74 -0.93
C LEU A 98 -1.12 3.12 -1.39
N ALA A 99 -1.57 2.54 -2.49
CA ALA A 99 -2.96 2.65 -2.91
C ALA A 99 -3.69 1.35 -2.51
N ILE A 100 -4.52 1.45 -1.50
CA ILE A 100 -5.33 0.32 -1.02
C ILE A 100 -6.68 0.40 -1.70
N THR A 101 -6.97 -0.58 -2.56
CA THR A 101 -8.22 -0.66 -3.33
C THR A 101 -9.13 -1.76 -2.81
N GLU A 102 -10.39 -1.73 -3.20
CA GLU A 102 -11.34 -2.82 -2.93
C GLU A 102 -10.81 -4.16 -3.45
N GLU A 103 -10.23 -4.14 -4.63
CA GLU A 103 -9.64 -5.32 -5.26
C GLU A 103 -8.44 -5.85 -4.46
N SER A 104 -7.54 -4.98 -4.00
CA SER A 104 -6.38 -5.39 -3.20
C SER A 104 -6.77 -5.97 -1.85
N VAL A 105 -7.80 -5.42 -1.20
CA VAL A 105 -8.34 -5.97 0.06
C VAL A 105 -8.92 -7.36 -0.18
N ARG A 106 -9.73 -7.51 -1.22
CA ARG A 106 -10.34 -8.79 -1.59
C ARG A 106 -9.29 -9.85 -1.93
N ALA A 107 -8.27 -9.48 -2.71
CA ALA A 107 -7.16 -10.36 -3.04
C ALA A 107 -6.38 -10.81 -1.80
N GLN A 108 -6.25 -9.95 -0.80
CA GLN A 108 -5.60 -10.29 0.47
C GLN A 108 -6.46 -11.24 1.31
N GLU A 109 -7.76 -11.03 1.35
CA GLU A 109 -8.72 -11.90 2.05
C GLU A 109 -8.78 -13.29 1.41
N GLU A 110 -8.67 -13.37 0.09
CA GLU A 110 -8.62 -14.62 -0.68
C GLU A 110 -7.27 -15.33 -0.59
N ARG A 111 -6.20 -14.62 -0.20
CA ARG A 111 -4.90 -15.25 0.07
C ARG A 111 -5.03 -16.15 1.28
N VAL A 112 -4.85 -17.43 1.04
CA VAL A 112 -4.73 -18.39 2.11
C VAL A 112 -3.52 -18.01 2.95
N ASN A 113 -3.72 -17.89 4.27
CA ASN A 113 -2.63 -17.65 5.20
C ASN A 113 -1.56 -18.74 4.98
N PRO A 114 -0.29 -18.40 4.65
CA PRO A 114 0.73 -19.39 4.34
C PRO A 114 0.91 -20.44 5.43
N MET A 115 0.72 -20.06 6.70
CA MET A 115 0.80 -20.99 7.83
C MET A 115 -0.39 -21.97 7.87
N GLU A 116 -1.58 -21.50 7.55
CA GLU A 116 -2.76 -22.37 7.47
C GLU A 116 -2.67 -23.32 6.29
N GLU A 117 -2.21 -22.87 5.14
CA GLU A 117 -1.97 -23.72 3.98
C GLU A 117 -0.90 -24.79 4.28
N LEU A 118 0.20 -24.40 4.91
CA LEU A 118 1.24 -25.34 5.32
C LEU A 118 0.71 -26.37 6.31
N ALA A 119 -0.06 -25.94 7.30
CA ALA A 119 -0.68 -26.84 8.28
C ALA A 119 -1.65 -27.83 7.62
N LYS A 120 -2.42 -27.35 6.64
CA LYS A 120 -3.32 -28.20 5.85
C LYS A 120 -2.56 -29.25 5.05
N GLN A 121 -1.51 -28.86 4.35
CA GLN A 121 -0.65 -29.77 3.59
C GLN A 121 0.02 -30.81 4.50
N PHE A 122 0.45 -30.39 5.67
CA PHE A 122 1.04 -31.31 6.66
C PHE A 122 0.04 -32.36 7.15
N LYS A 123 -1.20 -31.92 7.42
CA LYS A 123 -2.27 -32.80 7.86
C LYS A 123 -2.66 -33.81 6.77
N GLU A 124 -2.74 -33.37 5.52
CA GLU A 124 -3.01 -34.26 4.38
C GLU A 124 -1.88 -35.28 4.18
N ALA A 125 -0.63 -34.87 4.24
CA ALA A 125 0.52 -35.76 4.14
C ALA A 125 0.55 -36.79 5.26
N ARG A 126 0.25 -36.38 6.49
CA ARG A 126 0.18 -37.29 7.64
C ARG A 126 -0.94 -38.33 7.48
N SER A 127 -2.11 -37.88 7.01
CA SER A 127 -3.23 -38.77 6.74
C SER A 127 -2.88 -39.85 5.70
N LEU A 128 -2.18 -39.48 4.64
CA LEU A 128 -1.70 -40.42 3.63
C LEU A 128 -0.70 -41.43 4.22
N LEU A 129 0.20 -41.02 5.09
CA LEU A 129 1.15 -41.92 5.76
C LEU A 129 0.43 -42.89 6.68
N ASP A 130 -0.57 -42.40 7.44
CA ASP A 130 -1.37 -43.24 8.33
C ASP A 130 -2.14 -44.31 7.53
N GLU A 131 -2.64 -43.97 6.35
CA GLU A 131 -3.31 -44.93 5.45
C GLU A 131 -2.34 -45.97 4.89
N MET A 132 -1.09 -45.57 4.62
CA MET A 132 -0.07 -46.48 4.12
C MET A 132 0.42 -47.46 5.20
N ASP A 133 0.42 -47.01 6.46
CA ASP A 133 0.86 -47.83 7.63
C ASP A 133 -0.30 -48.68 8.21
N ALA A 134 -1.52 -48.48 7.77
CA ALA A 134 -2.65 -49.29 8.20
C ALA A 134 -2.38 -50.74 7.83
N PRO A 135 -2.52 -51.69 8.76
CA PRO A 135 -2.31 -53.10 8.45
C PRO A 135 -3.29 -53.54 7.40
N LYS A 136 -2.80 -54.08 6.27
CA LYS A 136 -3.64 -54.75 5.31
C LYS A 136 -4.36 -55.86 6.07
N LYS A 137 -5.68 -55.80 6.10
CA LYS A 137 -6.45 -56.96 6.56
C LYS A 137 -5.98 -58.15 5.74
N ALA A 138 -5.33 -59.07 6.43
CA ALA A 138 -4.99 -60.35 5.82
C ALA A 138 -6.29 -60.89 5.24
N SER A 139 -6.35 -61.10 3.93
CA SER A 139 -7.40 -61.91 3.36
C SER A 139 -7.28 -63.25 4.01
N GLU A 140 -8.19 -63.61 4.89
CA GLU A 140 -8.31 -64.97 5.35
C GLU A 140 -8.57 -65.83 4.11
N ASP A 141 -7.57 -66.54 3.67
CA ASP A 141 -7.74 -67.63 2.78
C ASP A 141 -8.70 -68.63 3.47
N PRO A 142 -9.85 -68.93 2.90
CA PRO A 142 -10.68 -69.95 3.50
C PRO A 142 -9.92 -71.25 3.42
N ALA A 143 -9.33 -71.65 4.55
CA ALA A 143 -8.77 -72.96 4.68
C ALA A 143 -9.88 -73.97 4.49
N ASN A 144 -9.71 -74.82 3.53
CA ASN A 144 -10.55 -76.00 3.30
C ASN A 144 -10.73 -76.82 4.57
#